data_546e6d7e24ead6273c1c0b993f13c5b6
#
_entry.id   546e6d7e24ead6273c1c0b993f13c5b6
#
_cell.length_a   1.000
_cell.length_b   1.000
_cell.length_c   1.000
_cell.angle_alpha   90.00
_cell.angle_beta   90.00
_cell.angle_gamma   90.00
#
_symmetry.space_group_name_H-M   'P 1'
#
loop_
_entity.id
_entity.type
_entity.pdbx_description
1 polymer ?
#
loop_
_entity_poly.entity_id
_entity_poly.type
_entity_poly.pdbx_seq_one_letter_code
_entity_poly.pdbx_strand_id
1 'polypeptide(L)'
;MILPTAYTGLNQLGYVTRDIEEARSTFERHYGIADFFCFEARTEAIIPKGSVNELIVGLAYAGDIQVELIQPVGGDVGLYADVLGEPQALVGFHHVGVMVAGNLDAWNRHRQQFDPAHPVVLEGAVGDDIRFAFTDERPRLGHYIEHVWFSARQAADLEESIPRF
;
A
#
# COMPACT_ATOMS: atom_id res chain seq x y z
N MET A 1 3.41 -5.93 -24.58
CA MET A 1 3.08 -4.70 -23.83
C MET A 1 4.40 -4.16 -23.29
N ILE A 2 4.79 -2.96 -23.69
CA ILE A 2 6.01 -2.31 -23.16
C ILE A 2 5.56 -1.61 -21.87
N LEU A 3 6.04 -2.08 -20.73
CA LEU A 3 5.82 -1.38 -19.47
C LEU A 3 6.43 0.03 -19.57
N PRO A 4 5.76 1.06 -19.08
CA PRO A 4 6.35 2.40 -19.03
C PRO A 4 7.70 2.34 -18.30
N THR A 5 8.67 3.11 -18.78
CA THR A 5 10.03 3.17 -18.22
C THR A 5 10.08 3.68 -16.77
N ALA A 6 8.94 4.18 -16.24
CA ALA A 6 8.78 4.63 -14.88
C ALA A 6 8.42 3.50 -13.88
N TYR A 7 8.11 2.30 -14.36
CA TYR A 7 7.83 1.16 -13.48
C TYR A 7 9.13 0.54 -12.99
N THR A 8 9.29 0.43 -11.69
CA THR A 8 10.34 -0.38 -11.06
C THR A 8 9.90 -1.82 -10.81
N GLY A 9 8.64 -2.13 -11.09
CA GLY A 9 8.06 -3.46 -10.95
C GLY A 9 7.30 -3.66 -9.64
N LEU A 10 6.87 -4.88 -9.42
CA LEU A 10 6.23 -5.33 -8.19
C LEU A 10 7.27 -5.27 -7.06
N ASN A 11 6.93 -4.54 -6.01
CA ASN A 11 7.85 -4.33 -4.89
C ASN A 11 7.20 -4.53 -3.51
N GLN A 12 5.88 -4.67 -3.42
CA GLN A 12 5.17 -4.75 -2.15
C GLN A 12 4.02 -5.75 -2.20
N LEU A 13 3.80 -6.43 -1.06
CA LEU A 13 2.62 -7.21 -0.76
C LEU A 13 1.90 -6.58 0.43
N GLY A 14 0.68 -6.09 0.21
CA GLY A 14 -0.14 -5.45 1.23
C GLY A 14 -1.18 -6.40 1.81
N TYR A 15 -1.22 -6.47 3.13
CA TYR A 15 -2.18 -7.25 3.89
C TYR A 15 -2.96 -6.36 4.85
N VAL A 16 -4.26 -6.57 4.95
CA VAL A 16 -5.08 -5.94 6.00
C VAL A 16 -5.23 -6.89 7.17
N THR A 17 -5.19 -6.36 8.38
CA THR A 17 -5.33 -7.11 9.63
C THR A 17 -6.35 -6.48 10.57
N ARG A 18 -6.90 -7.29 11.47
CA ARG A 18 -7.75 -6.84 12.58
C ARG A 18 -6.93 -6.41 13.79
N ASP A 19 -5.73 -6.96 13.93
CA ASP A 19 -4.80 -6.72 15.03
C ASP A 19 -3.37 -6.78 14.50
N ILE A 20 -2.71 -5.61 14.46
CA ILE A 20 -1.37 -5.50 13.88
C ILE A 20 -0.32 -6.21 14.73
N GLU A 21 -0.48 -6.26 16.06
CA GLU A 21 0.47 -6.92 16.95
C GLU A 21 0.39 -8.45 16.79
N GLU A 22 -0.82 -9.00 16.69
CA GLU A 22 -1.01 -10.42 16.43
C GLU A 22 -0.52 -10.78 15.01
N ALA A 23 -0.76 -9.92 14.01
CA ALA A 23 -0.26 -10.09 12.65
C ALA A 23 1.27 -10.09 12.62
N ARG A 24 1.94 -9.14 13.25
CA ARG A 24 3.42 -9.09 13.36
C ARG A 24 3.96 -10.38 13.97
N SER A 25 3.41 -10.83 15.09
CA SER A 25 3.81 -12.08 15.74
C SER A 25 3.59 -13.31 14.82
N THR A 26 2.57 -13.27 13.99
CA THR A 26 2.29 -14.31 13.01
C THR A 26 3.31 -14.30 11.87
N PHE A 27 3.66 -13.13 11.34
CA PHE A 27 4.67 -12.99 10.30
C PHE A 27 6.08 -13.34 10.79
N GLU A 28 6.43 -13.00 12.03
CA GLU A 28 7.67 -13.46 12.66
C GLU A 28 7.75 -14.99 12.70
N ARG A 29 6.70 -15.64 13.21
CA ARG A 29 6.67 -17.10 13.41
C ARG A 29 6.71 -17.88 12.10
N HIS A 30 6.05 -17.39 11.04
CA HIS A 30 5.89 -18.12 9.79
C HIS A 30 6.88 -17.73 8.71
N TYR A 31 7.36 -16.47 8.72
CA TYR A 31 8.21 -15.93 7.66
C TYR A 31 9.55 -15.39 8.19
N GLY A 32 9.76 -15.39 9.50
CA GLY A 32 10.99 -14.87 10.10
C GLY A 32 11.11 -13.34 10.06
N ILE A 33 10.02 -12.62 9.80
CA ILE A 33 9.98 -11.16 9.79
C ILE A 33 9.79 -10.69 11.24
N ALA A 34 10.89 -10.45 11.94
CA ALA A 34 10.90 -10.26 13.39
C ALA A 34 10.45 -8.85 13.82
N ASP A 35 10.49 -7.87 12.94
CA ASP A 35 10.11 -6.49 13.28
C ASP A 35 9.47 -5.76 12.09
N PHE A 36 8.69 -4.72 12.39
CA PHE A 36 8.05 -3.84 11.42
C PHE A 36 8.21 -2.39 11.88
N PHE A 37 8.53 -1.51 10.95
CA PHE A 37 8.41 -0.08 11.15
C PHE A 37 6.94 0.31 11.16
N CYS A 38 6.39 0.63 12.34
CA CYS A 38 4.97 0.90 12.52
C CYS A 38 4.72 2.39 12.73
N PHE A 39 3.65 2.90 12.12
CA PHE A 39 3.20 4.28 12.26
C PHE A 39 1.69 4.42 12.06
N GLU A 40 1.12 5.49 12.60
CA GLU A 40 -0.27 5.89 12.35
C GLU A 40 -0.33 6.76 11.10
N ALA A 41 -1.29 6.48 10.22
CA ALA A 41 -1.56 7.24 9.01
C ALA A 41 -3.00 7.76 9.05
N ARG A 42 -3.16 9.05 8.81
CA ARG A 42 -4.45 9.67 8.56
C ARG A 42 -4.38 10.43 7.25
N THR A 43 -5.19 10.02 6.30
CA THR A 43 -5.18 10.58 4.95
C THR A 43 -6.58 11.02 4.54
N GLU A 44 -6.70 12.24 4.06
CA GLU A 44 -7.89 12.70 3.34
C GLU A 44 -7.71 12.40 1.85
N ALA A 45 -8.61 11.60 1.30
CA ALA A 45 -8.51 11.14 -0.07
C ALA A 45 -8.88 12.24 -1.08
N ILE A 46 -8.19 12.21 -2.22
CA ILE A 46 -8.55 12.95 -3.42
C ILE A 46 -9.71 12.24 -4.11
N ILE A 47 -9.67 10.90 -4.13
CA ILE A 47 -10.72 10.01 -4.63
C ILE A 47 -10.96 8.92 -3.59
N PRO A 48 -12.19 8.72 -3.10
CA PRO A 48 -13.33 9.64 -3.17
C PRO A 48 -13.05 10.94 -2.42
N LYS A 49 -13.47 12.06 -2.99
CA LYS A 49 -13.17 13.37 -2.40
C LYS A 49 -13.70 13.50 -0.98
N GLY A 50 -12.79 13.86 -0.06
CA GLY A 50 -13.11 14.11 1.35
C GLY A 50 -13.28 12.84 2.19
N SER A 51 -13.11 11.65 1.63
CA SER A 51 -13.02 10.40 2.40
C SER A 51 -11.77 10.43 3.27
N VAL A 52 -11.91 10.07 4.54
CA VAL A 52 -10.79 10.04 5.50
C VAL A 52 -10.54 8.61 5.91
N ASN A 53 -9.29 8.18 5.81
CA ASN A 53 -8.83 6.87 6.26
C ASN A 53 -7.89 7.05 7.44
N GLU A 54 -8.13 6.31 8.51
CA GLU A 54 -7.26 6.24 9.68
C GLU A 54 -6.77 4.80 9.84
N LEU A 55 -5.46 4.62 9.76
CA LEU A 55 -4.79 3.33 9.66
C LEU A 55 -3.62 3.26 10.63
N ILE A 56 -3.31 2.07 11.11
CA ILE A 56 -1.98 1.73 11.63
C ILE A 56 -1.30 0.90 10.53
N VAL A 57 -0.10 1.30 10.14
CA VAL A 57 0.66 0.68 9.05
C VAL A 57 1.98 0.13 9.61
N GLY A 58 2.33 -1.07 9.24
CA GLY A 58 3.61 -1.70 9.53
C GLY A 58 4.33 -2.11 8.25
N LEU A 59 5.60 -1.74 8.11
CA LEU A 59 6.42 -2.02 6.93
C LEU A 59 7.67 -2.82 7.31
N ALA A 60 7.98 -3.85 6.53
CA ALA A 60 9.23 -4.62 6.63
C ALA A 60 9.65 -5.12 5.25
N TYR A 61 10.94 -5.41 5.05
CA TYR A 61 11.42 -6.09 3.85
C TYR A 61 11.72 -7.55 4.15
N ALA A 62 11.22 -8.44 3.30
CA ALA A 62 11.61 -9.84 3.21
C ALA A 62 12.39 -10.03 1.89
N GLY A 63 13.72 -10.03 1.97
CA GLY A 63 14.56 -9.89 0.77
C GLY A 63 14.29 -8.55 0.07
N ASP A 64 13.93 -8.61 -1.21
CA ASP A 64 13.64 -7.42 -2.03
C ASP A 64 12.15 -7.03 -2.06
N ILE A 65 11.30 -7.80 -1.38
CA ILE A 65 9.85 -7.54 -1.33
C ILE A 65 9.51 -6.85 0.00
N GLN A 66 8.84 -5.72 -0.10
CA GLN A 66 8.26 -5.06 1.06
C GLN A 66 6.95 -5.76 1.45
N VAL A 67 6.80 -6.07 2.72
CA VAL A 67 5.54 -6.53 3.31
C VAL A 67 4.91 -5.37 4.06
N GLU A 68 3.67 -5.08 3.75
CA GLU A 68 2.88 -4.07 4.44
C GLU A 68 1.73 -4.72 5.20
N LEU A 69 1.60 -4.36 6.47
CA LEU A 69 0.44 -4.69 7.31
C LEU A 69 -0.37 -3.42 7.55
N ILE A 70 -1.69 -3.48 7.33
CA ILE A 70 -2.59 -2.36 7.50
C ILE A 70 -3.70 -2.76 8.47
N GLN A 71 -3.79 -2.04 9.58
CA GLN A 71 -4.95 -2.14 10.48
C GLN A 71 -5.83 -0.90 10.33
N PRO A 72 -7.05 -1.02 9.78
CA PRO A 72 -8.02 0.07 9.76
C PRO A 72 -8.48 0.38 11.19
N VAL A 73 -8.43 1.64 11.60
CA VAL A 73 -8.82 2.07 12.95
C VAL A 73 -9.93 3.11 12.98
N GLY A 74 -10.20 3.78 11.86
CA GLY A 74 -11.26 4.78 11.80
C GLY A 74 -11.47 5.37 10.41
N GLY A 75 -12.54 6.17 10.27
CA GLY A 75 -12.92 6.80 9.02
C GLY A 75 -13.57 5.85 8.01
N ASP A 76 -13.37 6.14 6.72
CA ASP A 76 -13.93 5.38 5.60
C ASP A 76 -12.99 4.22 5.22
N VAL A 77 -13.01 3.16 6.00
CA VAL A 77 -12.07 2.03 5.88
C VAL A 77 -12.62 0.82 5.12
N GLY A 78 -13.79 0.94 4.48
CA GLY A 78 -14.43 -0.18 3.75
C GLY A 78 -13.51 -0.84 2.73
N LEU A 79 -12.75 -0.05 1.98
CA LEU A 79 -11.78 -0.56 1.01
C LEU A 79 -10.80 -1.58 1.63
N TYR A 80 -10.36 -1.33 2.85
CA TYR A 80 -9.43 -2.20 3.58
C TYR A 80 -10.16 -3.34 4.27
N ALA A 81 -11.26 -3.05 4.96
CA ALA A 81 -12.00 -4.03 5.76
C ALA A 81 -12.64 -5.15 4.93
N ASP A 82 -13.02 -4.87 3.68
CA ASP A 82 -13.72 -5.81 2.81
C ASP A 82 -12.94 -7.11 2.54
N VAL A 83 -11.61 -7.07 2.58
CA VAL A 83 -10.80 -8.27 2.34
C VAL A 83 -10.70 -9.22 3.54
N LEU A 84 -11.15 -8.78 4.72
CA LEU A 84 -11.13 -9.60 5.93
C LEU A 84 -12.28 -10.62 6.01
N GLY A 85 -13.23 -10.59 5.09
CA GLY A 85 -14.34 -11.51 4.83
C GLY A 85 -14.88 -12.30 6.01
N GLU A 86 -14.19 -13.39 6.37
CA GLU A 86 -14.56 -14.25 7.48
C GLU A 86 -14.21 -13.62 8.84
N PRO A 87 -15.11 -13.70 9.85
CA PRO A 87 -14.86 -13.10 11.17
C PRO A 87 -13.60 -13.60 11.89
N GLN A 88 -13.14 -14.81 11.55
CA GLN A 88 -11.97 -15.44 12.17
C GLN A 88 -10.66 -15.12 11.43
N ALA A 89 -10.72 -14.56 10.23
CA ALA A 89 -9.51 -14.20 9.51
C ALA A 89 -8.78 -13.05 10.21
N LEU A 90 -7.55 -13.32 10.67
CA LEU A 90 -6.68 -12.31 11.25
C LEU A 90 -6.16 -11.37 10.16
N VAL A 91 -5.77 -11.93 9.02
CA VAL A 91 -5.10 -11.25 7.92
C VAL A 91 -5.78 -11.59 6.60
N GLY A 92 -5.99 -10.58 5.74
CA GLY A 92 -6.47 -10.72 4.37
C GLY A 92 -5.50 -10.08 3.38
N PHE A 93 -5.21 -10.76 2.25
CA PHE A 93 -4.40 -10.17 1.19
C PHE A 93 -5.21 -9.06 0.50
N HIS A 94 -4.62 -7.88 0.37
CA HIS A 94 -5.32 -6.68 -0.10
C HIS A 94 -4.80 -6.21 -1.46
N HIS A 95 -3.50 -5.99 -1.59
CA HIS A 95 -2.95 -5.41 -2.80
C HIS A 95 -1.52 -5.87 -3.09
N VAL A 96 -1.15 -5.63 -4.33
CA VAL A 96 0.23 -5.63 -4.79
C VAL A 96 0.64 -4.18 -5.00
N GLY A 97 1.78 -3.78 -4.46
CA GLY A 97 2.35 -2.44 -4.64
C GLY A 97 3.29 -2.37 -5.83
N VAL A 98 3.17 -1.27 -6.57
CA VAL A 98 4.01 -0.94 -7.71
C VAL A 98 4.61 0.44 -7.51
N MET A 99 5.94 0.50 -7.39
CA MET A 99 6.67 1.76 -7.24
C MET A 99 6.78 2.49 -8.58
N VAL A 100 6.40 3.76 -8.60
CA VAL A 100 6.60 4.66 -9.72
C VAL A 100 7.90 5.44 -9.51
N ALA A 101 8.93 5.09 -10.28
CA ALA A 101 10.23 5.73 -10.18
C ALA A 101 10.25 7.11 -10.86
N GLY A 102 11.16 7.98 -10.40
CA GLY A 102 11.42 9.28 -10.98
C GLY A 102 10.82 10.43 -10.17
N ASN A 103 10.62 11.57 -10.83
CA ASN A 103 10.10 12.79 -10.21
C ASN A 103 8.55 12.85 -10.26
N LEU A 104 7.97 13.91 -9.71
CA LEU A 104 6.52 14.12 -9.69
C LEU A 104 5.89 14.13 -11.12
N ASP A 105 6.64 14.57 -12.14
CA ASP A 105 6.15 14.50 -13.51
C ASP A 105 6.05 13.06 -14.02
N ALA A 106 6.90 12.15 -13.52
CA ALA A 106 6.79 10.73 -13.82
C ALA A 106 5.51 10.15 -13.21
N TRP A 107 5.17 10.51 -11.96
CA TRP A 107 3.89 10.18 -11.36
C TRP A 107 2.71 10.68 -12.19
N ASN A 108 2.72 11.97 -12.57
CA ASN A 108 1.63 12.58 -13.33
C ASN A 108 1.42 11.89 -14.68
N ARG A 109 2.50 11.54 -15.39
CA ARG A 109 2.41 10.76 -16.64
C ARG A 109 1.88 9.36 -16.42
N HIS A 110 2.34 8.69 -15.36
CA HIS A 110 1.87 7.36 -14.98
C HIS A 110 0.36 7.38 -14.67
N ARG A 111 -0.07 8.34 -13.88
CA ARG A 111 -1.48 8.52 -13.51
C ARG A 111 -2.39 8.75 -14.72
N GLN A 112 -1.92 9.47 -15.74
CA GLN A 112 -2.66 9.71 -16.98
C GLN A 112 -2.83 8.45 -17.86
N GLN A 113 -2.05 7.40 -17.59
CA GLN A 113 -2.09 6.14 -18.33
C GLN A 113 -3.00 5.08 -17.70
N PHE A 114 -3.66 5.39 -16.59
CA PHE A 114 -4.58 4.46 -15.95
C PHE A 114 -5.73 4.13 -16.90
N ASP A 115 -5.99 2.84 -17.07
CA ASP A 115 -7.07 2.35 -17.92
C ASP A 115 -8.42 2.66 -17.27
N PRO A 116 -9.34 3.34 -17.95
CA PRO A 116 -10.69 3.58 -17.43
C PRO A 116 -11.47 2.30 -17.10
N ALA A 117 -11.08 1.15 -17.68
CA ALA A 117 -11.67 -0.15 -17.34
C ALA A 117 -11.25 -0.66 -15.95
N HIS A 118 -10.26 -0.03 -15.32
CA HIS A 118 -9.71 -0.33 -14.00
C HIS A 118 -9.87 0.90 -13.12
N PRO A 119 -11.02 1.10 -12.48
CA PRO A 119 -11.32 2.33 -11.79
C PRO A 119 -10.36 2.57 -10.62
N VAL A 120 -9.95 3.82 -10.46
CA VAL A 120 -9.28 4.27 -9.24
C VAL A 120 -10.33 4.34 -8.14
N VAL A 121 -10.13 3.54 -7.10
CA VAL A 121 -11.06 3.45 -5.95
C VAL A 121 -10.58 4.25 -4.75
N LEU A 122 -9.29 4.52 -4.67
CA LEU A 122 -8.69 5.41 -3.68
C LEU A 122 -7.51 6.14 -4.32
N GLU A 123 -7.42 7.44 -4.12
CA GLU A 123 -6.25 8.25 -4.49
C GLU A 123 -5.98 9.25 -3.38
N GLY A 124 -4.71 9.41 -3.01
CA GLY A 124 -4.31 10.32 -1.97
C GLY A 124 -2.92 10.90 -2.16
N ALA A 125 -2.62 11.86 -1.29
CA ALA A 125 -1.32 12.51 -1.22
C ALA A 125 -0.98 12.80 0.24
N VAL A 126 0.31 12.73 0.56
CA VAL A 126 0.84 13.18 1.85
C VAL A 126 1.86 14.28 1.58
N GLY A 127 1.46 15.51 1.83
CA GLY A 127 2.26 16.69 1.47
C GLY A 127 2.69 16.67 0.01
N ASP A 128 3.95 17.04 -0.21
CA ASP A 128 4.59 17.00 -1.54
C ASP A 128 5.40 15.72 -1.77
N ASP A 129 5.46 14.82 -0.80
CA ASP A 129 6.41 13.71 -0.76
C ASP A 129 5.83 12.37 -1.17
N ILE A 130 4.51 12.17 -1.05
CA ILE A 130 3.87 10.89 -1.36
C ILE A 130 2.66 11.11 -2.27
N ARG A 131 2.53 10.26 -3.28
CA ARG A 131 1.33 10.11 -4.11
C ARG A 131 1.01 8.63 -4.20
N PHE A 132 -0.25 8.27 -4.02
CA PHE A 132 -0.68 6.89 -4.16
C PHE A 132 -2.07 6.80 -4.78
N ALA A 133 -2.33 5.69 -5.46
CA ALA A 133 -3.64 5.37 -5.99
C ALA A 133 -3.84 3.86 -6.03
N PHE A 134 -5.03 3.43 -5.65
CA PHE A 134 -5.46 2.03 -5.78
C PHE A 134 -6.36 1.88 -7.00
N THR A 135 -6.01 0.95 -7.91
CA THR A 135 -6.89 0.50 -8.98
C THR A 135 -7.54 -0.82 -8.61
N ASP A 136 -8.83 -0.97 -9.00
CA ASP A 136 -9.58 -2.20 -8.70
C ASP A 136 -9.32 -3.28 -9.75
N GLU A 137 -8.43 -4.20 -9.43
CA GLU A 137 -8.13 -5.38 -10.25
C GLU A 137 -8.79 -6.66 -9.72
N ARG A 138 -9.63 -6.57 -8.70
CA ARG A 138 -10.27 -7.74 -8.10
C ARG A 138 -11.06 -8.61 -9.09
N PRO A 139 -11.76 -8.04 -10.08
CA PRO A 139 -12.48 -8.88 -11.07
C PRO A 139 -11.56 -9.76 -11.93
N ARG A 140 -10.27 -9.41 -12.03
CA ARG A 140 -9.28 -10.09 -12.88
C ARG A 140 -8.19 -10.79 -12.10
N LEU A 141 -7.68 -10.15 -11.04
CA LEU A 141 -6.53 -10.61 -10.27
C LEU A 141 -6.87 -11.00 -8.84
N GLY A 142 -8.09 -10.68 -8.36
CA GLY A 142 -8.53 -10.97 -7.00
C GLY A 142 -8.01 -10.00 -5.93
N HIS A 143 -7.31 -8.94 -6.32
CA HIS A 143 -6.73 -7.95 -5.41
C HIS A 143 -6.69 -6.54 -6.05
N TYR A 144 -6.38 -5.53 -5.25
CA TYR A 144 -6.08 -4.19 -5.75
C TYR A 144 -4.63 -4.10 -6.23
N ILE A 145 -4.33 -3.09 -7.04
CA ILE A 145 -2.95 -2.63 -7.28
C ILE A 145 -2.80 -1.25 -6.66
N GLU A 146 -1.84 -1.11 -5.76
CA GLU A 146 -1.39 0.19 -5.29
C GLU A 146 -0.28 0.71 -6.20
N HIS A 147 -0.47 1.89 -6.75
CA HIS A 147 0.57 2.65 -7.41
C HIS A 147 1.05 3.70 -6.43
N VAL A 148 2.35 3.74 -6.14
CA VAL A 148 2.91 4.67 -5.18
C VAL A 148 4.15 5.36 -5.71
N TRP A 149 4.26 6.64 -5.44
CA TRP A 149 5.42 7.46 -5.72
C TRP A 149 5.87 8.18 -4.46
N PHE A 150 7.17 8.21 -4.25
CA PHE A 150 7.82 8.95 -3.18
C PHE A 150 8.77 10.00 -3.75
N SER A 151 8.88 11.16 -3.08
CA SER A 151 10.01 12.06 -3.30
C SER A 151 11.33 11.37 -2.95
N ALA A 152 12.45 11.84 -3.49
CA ALA A 152 13.76 11.26 -3.19
C ALA A 152 14.09 11.30 -1.70
N ARG A 153 13.65 12.36 -1.00
CA ARG A 153 13.80 12.49 0.45
C ARG A 153 13.00 11.42 1.18
N GLN A 154 11.72 11.30 0.88
CA GLN A 154 10.84 10.34 1.55
C GLN A 154 11.27 8.89 1.29
N ALA A 155 11.73 8.60 0.08
CA ALA A 155 12.26 7.28 -0.26
C ALA A 155 13.50 6.93 0.58
N ALA A 156 14.42 7.89 0.78
CA ALA A 156 15.61 7.70 1.62
C ALA A 156 15.25 7.50 3.10
N ASP A 157 14.33 8.31 3.63
CA ASP A 157 13.87 8.20 5.02
C ASP A 157 13.21 6.85 5.30
N LEU A 158 12.41 6.34 4.36
CA LEU A 158 11.79 5.01 4.46
C LEU A 158 12.82 3.87 4.35
N GLU A 159 13.78 3.99 3.42
CA GLU A 159 14.85 3.00 3.26
C GLU A 159 15.69 2.83 4.53
N GLU A 160 15.93 3.92 5.27
CA GLU A 160 16.66 3.90 6.54
C GLU A 160 15.81 3.34 7.69
N SER A 161 14.50 3.56 7.66
CA SER A 161 13.60 3.23 8.78
C SER A 161 13.05 1.81 8.74
N ILE A 162 12.86 1.23 7.54
CA ILE A 162 12.19 -0.06 7.37
C ILE A 162 13.18 -1.21 7.60
N PRO A 163 12.89 -2.12 8.57
CA PRO A 163 13.77 -3.27 8.83
C PRO A 163 13.78 -4.26 7.65
N ARG A 164 14.91 -5.00 7.54
CA ARG A 164 15.15 -5.99 6.48
C ARG A 164 15.51 -7.35 7.08
N PHE A 165 14.94 -8.40 6.51
CA PHE A 165 15.10 -9.81 6.94
C PHE A 165 15.44 -10.71 5.76
#